data_d0ee9603c562c498e62f084872e70b93
#
_entry.id   d0ee9603c562c498e62f084872e70b93
#
_cell.length_a   1.000
_cell.length_b   1.000
_cell.length_c   1.000
_cell.angle_alpha   90.00
_cell.angle_beta   90.00
_cell.angle_gamma   90.00
#
_symmetry.space_group_name_H-M   'P 1'
#
loop_
_entity.id
_entity.type
_entity.pdbx_description
1 polymer ?
#
loop_
_entity_poly.entity_id
_entity_poly.type
_entity_poly.pdbx_seq_one_letter_code
_entity_poly.pdbx_strand_id
1 'polypeptide(L)'
;MPSIMDNFNISLTEAGILASTFTLLTIFTGVFVGNAMSKLGVKRLICFAMLLSLIGSLIALTVNNYIGLVSGRALEGIGLIIMMIAGPTAVSLFTDDTTRAKHTGFWSAFMPLGTALSFLMAPVMLSIGGWQGLWSFSVLVSVVALIAASIWIPNDLNRATLGLDKNLLKKTFRTSTLIWIGCVFAVHSLVFHIILQFIPVYGTTSLGSSFSTVSYIVAGYCLLNVGGNFLAGNAIHRGIRPYRLMSVHFVAVPVLAVALFFPDIPDVVRFIALIIGAFFTSLTPAAAFTLIAKLTKKKSEIPAFNGLMLQVQGAGILFGPSLTGWAVETFDSWTAAAFVLIFASILVLIIINLKIKSVDLSI
;
A
#
# COMPACT_ATOMS: atom_id res chain seq x y z
N MET A 1 1.74 -13.80 -13.83
CA MET A 1 0.79 -14.89 -13.52
C MET A 1 0.72 -15.97 -14.59
N PRO A 2 0.50 -15.71 -15.91
CA PRO A 2 0.38 -16.81 -16.90
C PRO A 2 1.49 -17.84 -16.79
N SER A 3 2.75 -17.43 -16.82
CA SER A 3 3.91 -18.35 -16.73
C SER A 3 3.94 -19.21 -15.45
N ILE A 4 3.38 -18.73 -14.34
CA ILE A 4 3.26 -19.51 -13.10
C ILE A 4 2.12 -20.52 -13.24
N MET A 5 0.99 -20.11 -13.81
CA MET A 5 -0.15 -21.00 -14.04
C MET A 5 0.25 -22.17 -14.93
N ASP A 6 0.97 -21.89 -16.01
CA ASP A 6 1.44 -22.91 -16.95
C ASP A 6 2.46 -23.86 -16.28
N ASN A 7 3.42 -23.30 -15.50
CA ASN A 7 4.49 -24.09 -14.90
C ASN A 7 4.00 -25.00 -13.76
N PHE A 8 3.01 -24.58 -12.99
CA PHE A 8 2.48 -25.33 -11.84
C PHE A 8 1.13 -25.99 -12.14
N ASN A 9 0.61 -25.85 -13.35
CA ASN A 9 -0.69 -26.36 -13.77
C ASN A 9 -1.83 -25.98 -12.81
N ILE A 10 -1.87 -24.69 -12.41
CA ILE A 10 -2.84 -24.15 -11.46
C ILE A 10 -3.95 -23.39 -12.18
N SER A 11 -5.15 -23.47 -11.60
CA SER A 11 -6.34 -22.76 -12.08
C SER A 11 -6.24 -21.25 -11.84
N LEU A 12 -7.11 -20.48 -12.50
CA LEU A 12 -7.22 -19.04 -12.28
C LEU A 12 -7.60 -18.72 -10.82
N THR A 13 -8.42 -19.56 -10.18
CA THR A 13 -8.79 -19.43 -8.77
C THR A 13 -7.56 -19.58 -7.87
N GLU A 14 -6.73 -20.59 -8.10
CA GLU A 14 -5.50 -20.82 -7.34
C GLU A 14 -4.49 -19.69 -7.55
N ALA A 15 -4.37 -19.16 -8.76
CA ALA A 15 -3.57 -17.97 -9.05
C ALA A 15 -4.09 -16.75 -8.29
N GLY A 16 -5.40 -16.59 -8.17
CA GLY A 16 -6.05 -15.57 -7.35
C GLY A 16 -5.75 -15.72 -5.85
N ILE A 17 -5.79 -16.94 -5.32
CA ILE A 17 -5.41 -17.25 -3.93
C ILE A 17 -3.94 -16.90 -3.69
N LEU A 18 -3.05 -17.30 -4.58
CA LEU A 18 -1.62 -16.98 -4.50
C LEU A 18 -1.37 -15.46 -4.46
N ALA A 19 -2.08 -14.70 -5.27
CA ALA A 19 -1.98 -13.24 -5.29
C ALA A 19 -2.57 -12.59 -4.02
N SER A 20 -3.66 -13.13 -3.47
CA SER A 20 -4.37 -12.56 -2.32
C SER A 20 -3.78 -12.98 -0.96
N THR A 21 -3.06 -14.10 -0.88
CA THR A 21 -2.45 -14.62 0.36
C THR A 21 -1.58 -13.58 1.05
N PHE A 22 -0.82 -12.83 0.29
CA PHE A 22 0.01 -11.72 0.74
C PHE A 22 -0.79 -10.63 1.52
N THR A 23 -2.02 -10.35 1.13
CA THR A 23 -2.86 -9.30 1.72
C THR A 23 -3.77 -9.83 2.82
N LEU A 24 -4.23 -11.08 2.71
CA LEU A 24 -5.16 -11.68 3.68
C LEU A 24 -4.61 -11.61 5.11
N LEU A 25 -3.31 -11.88 5.29
CA LEU A 25 -2.68 -11.85 6.60
C LEU A 25 -2.68 -10.44 7.22
N THR A 26 -2.64 -9.38 6.42
CA THR A 26 -2.69 -8.00 6.89
C THR A 26 -4.00 -7.71 7.64
N ILE A 27 -5.12 -8.23 7.14
CA ILE A 27 -6.45 -8.00 7.72
C ILE A 27 -6.57 -8.58 9.14
N PHE A 28 -5.89 -9.69 9.41
CA PHE A 28 -6.01 -10.38 10.69
C PHE A 28 -4.91 -10.03 11.70
N THR A 29 -3.73 -9.57 11.25
CA THR A 29 -2.54 -9.49 12.10
C THR A 29 -2.14 -8.09 12.51
N GLY A 30 -2.63 -7.04 11.84
CA GLY A 30 -2.12 -5.66 11.99
C GLY A 30 -2.04 -5.15 13.44
N VAL A 31 -3.13 -5.20 14.21
CA VAL A 31 -3.13 -4.73 15.61
C VAL A 31 -2.23 -5.60 16.50
N PHE A 32 -2.18 -6.91 16.26
CA PHE A 32 -1.33 -7.82 17.04
C PHE A 32 0.14 -7.57 16.78
N VAL A 33 0.53 -7.35 15.52
CA VAL A 33 1.89 -6.95 15.14
C VAL A 33 2.24 -5.60 15.77
N GLY A 34 1.34 -4.63 15.69
CA GLY A 34 1.53 -3.32 16.32
C GLY A 34 1.72 -3.40 17.84
N ASN A 35 0.98 -4.28 18.52
CA ASN A 35 1.15 -4.52 19.96
C ASN A 35 2.45 -5.28 20.27
N ALA A 36 2.84 -6.26 19.45
CA ALA A 36 4.11 -6.98 19.60
C ALA A 36 5.33 -6.05 19.44
N MET A 37 5.22 -5.04 18.57
CA MET A 37 6.27 -4.05 18.34
C MET A 37 6.66 -3.29 19.60
N SER A 38 5.70 -3.03 20.49
CA SER A 38 5.96 -2.38 21.77
C SER A 38 6.90 -3.18 22.69
N LYS A 39 7.02 -4.50 22.47
CA LYS A 39 7.84 -5.44 23.26
C LYS A 39 9.21 -5.69 22.66
N LEU A 40 9.29 -5.80 21.34
CA LEU A 40 10.47 -6.30 20.63
C LEU A 40 11.42 -5.19 20.14
N GLY A 41 10.93 -3.97 20.03
CA GLY A 41 11.66 -2.83 19.48
C GLY A 41 11.64 -2.79 17.93
N VAL A 42 11.76 -1.57 17.39
CA VAL A 42 11.55 -1.30 15.96
C VAL A 42 12.63 -1.95 15.10
N LYS A 43 13.92 -1.85 15.46
CA LYS A 43 15.03 -2.44 14.67
C LYS A 43 14.87 -3.95 14.51
N ARG A 44 14.63 -4.67 15.61
CA ARG A 44 14.51 -6.13 15.58
C ARG A 44 13.35 -6.57 14.69
N LEU A 45 12.23 -5.86 14.74
CA LEU A 45 11.07 -6.17 13.90
C LEU A 45 11.31 -5.86 12.44
N ILE A 46 12.01 -4.76 12.10
CA ILE A 46 12.40 -4.45 10.73
C ILE A 46 13.33 -5.54 10.18
N CYS A 47 14.37 -5.91 10.93
CA CYS A 47 15.27 -7.00 10.49
C CYS A 47 14.53 -8.34 10.36
N PHE A 48 13.61 -8.65 11.28
CA PHE A 48 12.79 -9.85 11.22
C PHE A 48 11.85 -9.84 10.00
N ALA A 49 11.24 -8.70 9.69
CA ALA A 49 10.41 -8.54 8.50
C ALA A 49 11.19 -8.77 7.20
N MET A 50 12.41 -8.20 7.09
CA MET A 50 13.29 -8.42 5.93
C MET A 50 13.73 -9.89 5.84
N LEU A 51 14.00 -10.53 6.96
CA LEU A 51 14.33 -11.96 7.00
C LEU A 51 13.15 -12.83 6.55
N LEU A 52 11.93 -12.54 6.98
CA LEU A 52 10.72 -13.25 6.52
C LEU A 52 10.50 -13.07 5.02
N SER A 53 10.67 -11.85 4.50
CA SER A 53 10.58 -11.58 3.06
C SER A 53 11.65 -12.35 2.28
N LEU A 54 12.88 -12.39 2.77
CA LEU A 54 13.97 -13.16 2.17
C LEU A 54 13.66 -14.65 2.14
N ILE A 55 13.25 -15.22 3.28
CA ILE A 55 12.91 -16.67 3.38
C ILE A 55 11.73 -16.99 2.47
N GLY A 56 10.68 -16.13 2.46
CA GLY A 56 9.51 -16.31 1.60
C GLY A 56 9.88 -16.31 0.11
N SER A 57 10.72 -15.37 -0.31
CA SER A 57 11.20 -15.31 -1.71
C SER A 57 12.10 -16.48 -2.06
N LEU A 58 12.97 -16.96 -1.16
CA LEU A 58 13.78 -18.16 -1.35
C LEU A 58 12.94 -19.43 -1.47
N ILE A 59 11.92 -19.58 -0.63
CA ILE A 59 10.97 -20.68 -0.74
C ILE A 59 10.29 -20.63 -2.11
N ALA A 60 9.71 -19.48 -2.50
CA ALA A 60 9.05 -19.36 -3.79
C ALA A 60 9.97 -19.65 -4.98
N LEU A 61 11.27 -19.33 -4.87
CA LEU A 61 12.27 -19.59 -5.92
C LEU A 61 12.65 -21.07 -6.02
N THR A 62 12.69 -21.81 -4.92
CA THR A 62 13.23 -23.17 -4.84
C THR A 62 12.20 -24.28 -4.86
N VAL A 63 10.92 -23.97 -4.56
CA VAL A 63 9.86 -24.98 -4.51
C VAL A 63 9.27 -25.27 -5.89
N ASN A 64 8.87 -26.53 -6.09
CA ASN A 64 8.24 -27.01 -7.31
C ASN A 64 6.76 -27.41 -7.09
N ASN A 65 6.10 -26.82 -6.10
CA ASN A 65 4.69 -27.09 -5.83
C ASN A 65 3.95 -25.82 -5.38
N TYR A 66 2.64 -25.83 -5.59
CA TYR A 66 1.75 -24.70 -5.29
C TYR A 66 1.73 -24.33 -3.80
N ILE A 67 1.71 -25.31 -2.90
CA ILE A 67 1.66 -25.07 -1.45
C ILE A 67 2.90 -24.31 -0.98
N GLY A 68 4.07 -24.65 -1.52
CA GLY A 68 5.31 -23.94 -1.25
C GLY A 68 5.27 -22.48 -1.73
N LEU A 69 4.74 -22.21 -2.92
CA LEU A 69 4.54 -20.84 -3.40
C LEU A 69 3.62 -20.04 -2.46
N VAL A 70 2.49 -20.62 -2.06
CA VAL A 70 1.55 -19.96 -1.13
C VAL A 70 2.21 -19.71 0.23
N SER A 71 2.99 -20.67 0.73
CA SER A 71 3.74 -20.52 1.99
C SER A 71 4.77 -19.39 1.91
N GLY A 72 5.51 -19.30 0.81
CA GLY A 72 6.44 -18.21 0.54
C GLY A 72 5.73 -16.85 0.54
N ARG A 73 4.59 -16.74 -0.18
CA ARG A 73 3.76 -15.52 -0.21
C ARG A 73 3.21 -15.14 1.16
N ALA A 74 2.85 -16.12 1.98
CA ALA A 74 2.40 -15.88 3.35
C ALA A 74 3.52 -15.24 4.21
N LEU A 75 4.74 -15.75 4.13
CA LEU A 75 5.88 -15.17 4.85
C LEU A 75 6.22 -13.76 4.38
N GLU A 76 6.22 -13.51 3.07
CA GLU A 76 6.40 -12.17 2.51
C GLU A 76 5.31 -11.21 2.99
N GLY A 77 4.04 -11.66 3.08
CA GLY A 77 2.93 -10.88 3.58
C GLY A 77 3.08 -10.50 5.06
N ILE A 78 3.54 -11.42 5.91
CA ILE A 78 3.86 -11.12 7.31
C ILE A 78 5.01 -10.10 7.38
N GLY A 79 6.05 -10.26 6.58
CA GLY A 79 7.14 -9.28 6.49
C GLY A 79 6.63 -7.89 6.12
N LEU A 80 5.76 -7.79 5.12
CA LEU A 80 5.19 -6.52 4.69
C LEU A 80 4.40 -5.82 5.80
N ILE A 81 3.49 -6.52 6.48
CA ILE A 81 2.67 -5.89 7.53
C ILE A 81 3.53 -5.36 8.69
N ILE A 82 4.58 -6.10 9.05
CA ILE A 82 5.54 -5.64 10.04
C ILE A 82 6.20 -4.34 9.56
N MET A 83 6.66 -4.28 8.31
CA MET A 83 7.30 -3.09 7.74
C MET A 83 6.34 -1.90 7.66
N MET A 84 5.09 -2.12 7.25
CA MET A 84 4.08 -1.06 7.16
C MET A 84 3.76 -0.43 8.53
N ILE A 85 3.93 -1.17 9.62
CA ILE A 85 3.75 -0.66 10.99
C ILE A 85 5.07 -0.08 11.54
N ALA A 86 6.19 -0.77 11.30
CA ALA A 86 7.50 -0.37 11.83
C ALA A 86 8.01 0.92 11.22
N GLY A 87 7.81 1.13 9.91
CA GLY A 87 8.30 2.31 9.22
C GLY A 87 7.74 3.63 9.77
N PRO A 88 6.41 3.87 9.77
CA PRO A 88 5.86 5.11 10.34
C PRO A 88 6.09 5.22 11.84
N THR A 89 6.24 4.10 12.54
CA THR A 89 6.62 4.11 13.96
C THR A 89 8.04 4.61 14.14
N ALA A 90 9.00 4.12 13.34
CA ALA A 90 10.37 4.59 13.34
C ALA A 90 10.43 6.10 13.04
N VAL A 91 9.74 6.55 11.99
CA VAL A 91 9.64 7.99 11.68
C VAL A 91 9.13 8.77 12.88
N SER A 92 8.07 8.32 13.53
CA SER A 92 7.47 9.03 14.67
C SER A 92 8.37 9.04 15.92
N LEU A 93 9.26 8.05 16.07
CA LEU A 93 10.20 7.97 17.19
C LEU A 93 11.46 8.81 16.99
N PHE A 94 11.94 8.90 15.73
CA PHE A 94 13.22 9.55 15.40
C PHE A 94 13.09 11.00 14.96
N THR A 95 11.89 11.48 14.70
CA THR A 95 11.69 12.84 14.20
C THR A 95 10.99 13.70 15.25
N ASP A 96 11.34 14.99 15.24
CA ASP A 96 10.65 16.01 16.01
C ASP A 96 9.25 16.25 15.44
N ASP A 97 8.35 16.76 16.28
CA ASP A 97 6.96 17.03 15.91
C ASP A 97 6.87 18.00 14.72
N THR A 98 7.81 18.94 14.61
CA THR A 98 7.88 19.94 13.53
C THR A 98 8.24 19.34 12.18
N THR A 99 9.09 18.33 12.12
CA THR A 99 9.59 17.72 10.87
C THR A 99 8.92 16.37 10.55
N ARG A 100 8.18 15.81 11.48
CA ARG A 100 7.56 14.47 11.36
C ARG A 100 6.72 14.33 10.09
N ALA A 101 5.89 15.31 9.75
CA ALA A 101 5.04 15.26 8.56
C ALA A 101 5.84 15.12 7.27
N LYS A 102 6.98 15.85 7.16
CA LYS A 102 7.90 15.76 6.02
C LYS A 102 8.50 14.36 5.90
N HIS A 103 8.99 13.80 7.00
CA HIS A 103 9.58 12.46 7.02
C HIS A 103 8.54 11.35 6.81
N THR A 104 7.28 11.56 7.27
CA THR A 104 6.16 10.65 6.98
C THR A 104 5.84 10.65 5.48
N GLY A 105 5.85 11.82 4.83
CA GLY A 105 5.68 11.92 3.37
C GLY A 105 6.80 11.18 2.62
N PHE A 106 8.05 11.32 3.06
CA PHE A 106 9.18 10.56 2.52
C PHE A 106 8.98 9.04 2.68
N TRP A 107 8.64 8.60 3.89
CA TRP A 107 8.40 7.18 4.16
C TRP A 107 7.22 6.63 3.34
N SER A 108 6.13 7.39 3.20
CA SER A 108 4.94 6.96 2.45
C SER A 108 5.23 6.67 0.97
N ALA A 109 6.34 7.15 0.43
CA ALA A 109 6.79 6.87 -0.92
C ALA A 109 7.33 5.44 -1.12
N PHE A 110 7.55 4.65 -0.06
CA PHE A 110 8.13 3.30 -0.16
C PHE A 110 7.31 2.37 -1.06
N MET A 111 5.98 2.40 -0.93
CA MET A 111 5.09 1.52 -1.69
C MET A 111 5.14 1.84 -3.20
N PRO A 112 4.86 3.08 -3.64
CA PRO A 112 4.95 3.41 -5.06
C PRO A 112 6.37 3.28 -5.63
N LEU A 113 7.42 3.55 -4.84
CA LEU A 113 8.80 3.37 -5.29
C LEU A 113 9.13 1.88 -5.52
N GLY A 114 8.78 1.02 -4.58
CA GLY A 114 8.97 -0.43 -4.71
C GLY A 114 8.16 -1.02 -5.88
N THR A 115 6.92 -0.54 -6.05
CA THR A 115 6.06 -0.93 -7.17
C THR A 115 6.64 -0.47 -8.51
N ALA A 116 7.11 0.79 -8.59
CA ALA A 116 7.76 1.30 -9.80
C ALA A 116 8.99 0.46 -10.19
N LEU A 117 9.85 0.14 -9.21
CA LEU A 117 11.02 -0.70 -9.44
C LEU A 117 10.62 -2.10 -9.93
N SER A 118 9.56 -2.68 -9.36
CA SER A 118 9.04 -3.99 -9.79
C SER A 118 8.53 -3.96 -11.23
N PHE A 119 7.77 -2.94 -11.63
CA PHE A 119 7.27 -2.80 -13.00
C PHE A 119 8.37 -2.47 -14.00
N LEU A 120 9.39 -1.69 -13.62
CA LEU A 120 10.57 -1.45 -14.46
C LEU A 120 11.39 -2.71 -14.70
N MET A 121 11.56 -3.53 -13.66
CA MET A 121 12.35 -4.75 -13.74
C MET A 121 11.59 -5.94 -14.33
N ALA A 122 10.25 -5.94 -14.28
CA ALA A 122 9.46 -7.09 -14.69
C ALA A 122 9.72 -7.54 -16.14
N PRO A 123 9.72 -6.68 -17.17
CA PRO A 123 10.02 -7.11 -18.54
C PRO A 123 11.42 -7.73 -18.67
N VAL A 124 12.40 -7.13 -18.01
CA VAL A 124 13.81 -7.58 -18.04
C VAL A 124 13.95 -8.93 -17.33
N MET A 125 13.43 -9.05 -16.12
CA MET A 125 13.55 -10.28 -15.33
C MET A 125 12.80 -11.43 -15.98
N LEU A 126 11.62 -11.18 -16.56
CA LEU A 126 10.86 -12.18 -17.29
C LEU A 126 11.59 -12.66 -18.56
N SER A 127 12.31 -11.79 -19.26
CA SER A 127 13.07 -12.17 -20.47
C SER A 127 14.32 -13.01 -20.16
N ILE A 128 14.93 -12.80 -19.00
CA ILE A 128 16.18 -13.49 -18.60
C ILE A 128 15.91 -14.82 -17.91
N GLY A 129 14.97 -14.86 -16.97
CA GLY A 129 14.76 -16.02 -16.10
C GLY A 129 13.29 -16.37 -15.84
N GLY A 130 12.37 -15.92 -16.69
CA GLY A 130 10.95 -16.18 -16.49
C GLY A 130 10.44 -15.66 -15.15
N TRP A 131 9.46 -16.35 -14.57
CA TRP A 131 8.90 -15.97 -13.27
C TRP A 131 9.93 -16.11 -12.13
N GLN A 132 10.89 -17.06 -12.23
CA GLN A 132 11.97 -17.22 -11.27
C GLN A 132 12.90 -16.00 -11.22
N GLY A 133 13.08 -15.31 -12.35
CA GLY A 133 13.85 -14.07 -12.43
C GLY A 133 13.28 -12.97 -11.50
N LEU A 134 11.95 -12.87 -11.40
CA LEU A 134 11.29 -11.92 -10.50
C LEU A 134 11.55 -12.24 -9.02
N TRP A 135 11.48 -13.51 -8.62
CA TRP A 135 11.80 -13.91 -7.24
C TRP A 135 13.29 -13.79 -6.92
N SER A 136 14.17 -14.07 -7.87
CA SER A 136 15.62 -13.83 -7.70
C SER A 136 15.92 -12.36 -7.45
N PHE A 137 15.23 -11.45 -8.15
CA PHE A 137 15.31 -10.02 -7.90
C PHE A 137 14.78 -9.66 -6.50
N SER A 138 13.67 -10.24 -6.06
CA SER A 138 13.11 -10.06 -4.72
C SER A 138 14.08 -10.53 -3.62
N VAL A 139 14.75 -11.67 -3.82
CA VAL A 139 15.81 -12.18 -2.92
C VAL A 139 16.94 -11.16 -2.80
N LEU A 140 17.47 -10.68 -3.93
CA LEU A 140 18.55 -9.67 -3.94
C LEU A 140 18.16 -8.41 -3.16
N VAL A 141 16.98 -7.87 -3.44
CA VAL A 141 16.47 -6.66 -2.74
C VAL A 141 16.31 -6.93 -1.24
N SER A 142 15.79 -8.10 -0.85
CA SER A 142 15.61 -8.47 0.56
C SER A 142 16.93 -8.60 1.30
N VAL A 143 17.97 -9.17 0.68
CA VAL A 143 19.31 -9.26 1.25
C VAL A 143 19.90 -7.87 1.47
N VAL A 144 19.88 -7.02 0.44
CA VAL A 144 20.38 -5.63 0.54
C VAL A 144 19.63 -4.85 1.63
N ALA A 145 18.31 -4.99 1.69
CA ALA A 145 17.49 -4.33 2.69
C ALA A 145 17.78 -4.81 4.12
N LEU A 146 17.99 -6.13 4.29
CA LEU A 146 18.35 -6.72 5.60
C LEU A 146 19.72 -6.22 6.08
N ILE A 147 20.72 -6.19 5.20
CA ILE A 147 22.05 -5.66 5.50
C ILE A 147 21.96 -4.18 5.87
N ALA A 148 21.27 -3.38 5.05
CA ALA A 148 21.06 -1.97 5.28
C ALA A 148 20.36 -1.71 6.63
N ALA A 149 19.29 -2.43 6.93
CA ALA A 149 18.56 -2.31 8.20
C ALA A 149 19.43 -2.69 9.40
N SER A 150 20.25 -3.72 9.29
CA SER A 150 21.13 -4.20 10.35
C SER A 150 22.23 -3.19 10.69
N ILE A 151 22.76 -2.48 9.69
CA ILE A 151 23.86 -1.51 9.85
C ILE A 151 23.35 -0.14 10.28
N TRP A 152 22.34 0.40 9.58
CA TRP A 152 21.97 1.81 9.68
C TRP A 152 20.88 2.11 10.71
N ILE A 153 20.06 1.13 11.11
CA ILE A 153 19.07 1.38 12.14
C ILE A 153 19.73 1.30 13.52
N PRO A 154 19.68 2.36 14.35
CA PRO A 154 20.30 2.37 15.68
C PRO A 154 19.72 1.30 16.61
N ASN A 155 20.57 0.72 17.46
CA ASN A 155 20.15 -0.27 18.48
C ASN A 155 19.36 0.37 19.63
N ASP A 156 19.56 1.66 19.89
CA ASP A 156 19.05 2.38 21.05
C ASP A 156 17.55 2.68 21.02
N LEU A 157 16.88 2.36 19.90
CA LEU A 157 15.42 2.36 19.83
C LEU A 157 14.75 1.30 20.70
N ASN A 158 15.54 0.60 21.48
CA ASN A 158 15.08 -0.50 22.28
C ASN A 158 14.56 -0.02 23.64
N ARG A 159 13.31 -0.31 23.94
CA ARG A 159 12.73 -0.52 25.28
C ARG A 159 12.36 0.68 26.14
N ALA A 160 13.01 1.83 26.08
CA ALA A 160 12.77 2.89 27.05
C ALA A 160 11.53 3.76 26.80
N THR A 161 11.03 3.80 25.54
CA THR A 161 9.94 4.69 25.14
C THR A 161 8.62 3.96 24.82
N LEU A 162 8.66 2.65 24.61
CA LEU A 162 7.50 1.84 24.26
C LEU A 162 7.02 1.04 25.49
N GLY A 163 6.42 1.72 26.45
CA GLY A 163 5.79 1.07 27.61
C GLY A 163 4.57 0.25 27.21
N LEU A 164 4.43 -0.94 27.80
CA LEU A 164 3.23 -1.78 27.62
C LEU A 164 2.04 -1.13 28.33
N ASP A 165 1.10 -0.61 27.58
CA ASP A 165 -0.26 -0.37 28.08
C ASP A 165 -1.05 -1.65 27.96
N LYS A 166 -1.36 -2.31 29.09
CA LYS A 166 -2.15 -3.56 29.14
C LYS A 166 -3.54 -3.41 28.51
N ASN A 167 -4.05 -2.19 28.44
CA ASN A 167 -5.34 -1.85 27.86
C ASN A 167 -5.25 -1.33 26.43
N LEU A 168 -4.05 -1.33 25.83
CA LEU A 168 -3.80 -0.73 24.51
C LEU A 168 -4.70 -1.32 23.42
N LEU A 169 -4.85 -2.63 23.37
CA LEU A 169 -5.77 -3.28 22.39
C LEU A 169 -7.22 -2.80 22.57
N LYS A 170 -7.72 -2.79 23.80
CA LYS A 170 -9.08 -2.34 24.11
C LYS A 170 -9.26 -0.86 23.74
N LYS A 171 -8.28 -0.03 24.05
CA LYS A 171 -8.27 1.38 23.67
C LYS A 171 -8.27 1.56 22.16
N THR A 172 -7.43 0.81 21.44
CA THR A 172 -7.30 0.87 19.99
C THR A 172 -8.65 0.59 19.31
N PHE A 173 -9.30 -0.52 19.67
CA PHE A 173 -10.62 -0.87 19.11
C PHE A 173 -11.76 0.08 19.53
N ARG A 174 -11.65 0.74 20.68
CA ARG A 174 -12.64 1.73 21.14
C ARG A 174 -12.47 3.11 20.47
N THR A 175 -11.35 3.38 19.83
CA THR A 175 -11.10 4.67 19.17
C THR A 175 -11.71 4.66 17.76
N SER A 176 -13.00 4.97 17.66
CA SER A 176 -13.75 4.93 16.39
C SER A 176 -13.12 5.75 15.25
N THR A 177 -12.43 6.85 15.59
CA THR A 177 -11.72 7.68 14.60
C THR A 177 -10.68 6.88 13.81
N LEU A 178 -10.01 5.90 14.43
CA LEU A 178 -9.03 5.04 13.73
C LEU A 178 -9.69 4.19 12.65
N ILE A 179 -10.91 3.71 12.93
CA ILE A 179 -11.69 2.94 11.94
C ILE A 179 -12.04 3.84 10.75
N TRP A 180 -12.47 5.08 10.99
CA TRP A 180 -12.80 6.01 9.92
C TRP A 180 -11.57 6.40 9.08
N ILE A 181 -10.41 6.64 9.72
CA ILE A 181 -9.14 6.84 9.00
C ILE A 181 -8.80 5.59 8.20
N GLY A 182 -8.98 4.41 8.78
CA GLY A 182 -8.81 3.12 8.12
C GLY A 182 -9.72 2.96 6.89
N CYS A 183 -10.99 3.35 6.97
CA CYS A 183 -11.92 3.34 5.83
C CYS A 183 -11.47 4.27 4.70
N VAL A 184 -11.03 5.50 5.04
CA VAL A 184 -10.45 6.43 4.06
C VAL A 184 -9.22 5.81 3.39
N PHE A 185 -8.36 5.17 4.17
CA PHE A 185 -7.15 4.53 3.66
C PHE A 185 -7.45 3.24 2.89
N ALA A 186 -8.51 2.51 3.24
CA ALA A 186 -8.98 1.35 2.48
C ALA A 186 -9.41 1.72 1.07
N VAL A 187 -10.18 2.81 0.91
CA VAL A 187 -10.59 3.28 -0.43
C VAL A 187 -9.41 3.88 -1.20
N HIS A 188 -8.45 4.55 -0.54
CA HIS A 188 -7.19 4.92 -1.19
C HIS A 188 -6.49 3.68 -1.77
N SER A 189 -6.37 2.61 -0.98
CA SER A 189 -5.73 1.37 -1.42
C SER A 189 -6.51 0.66 -2.51
N LEU A 190 -7.84 0.70 -2.45
CA LEU A 190 -8.71 0.23 -3.54
C LEU A 190 -8.38 0.95 -4.85
N VAL A 191 -8.36 2.30 -4.85
CA VAL A 191 -8.02 3.11 -6.03
C VAL A 191 -6.65 2.75 -6.58
N PHE A 192 -5.64 2.70 -5.72
CA PHE A 192 -4.26 2.40 -6.10
C PHE A 192 -4.14 1.01 -6.73
N HIS A 193 -4.74 -0.03 -6.11
CA HIS A 193 -4.66 -1.40 -6.62
C HIS A 193 -5.50 -1.64 -7.87
N ILE A 194 -6.62 -0.93 -8.05
CA ILE A 194 -7.36 -0.95 -9.32
C ILE A 194 -6.47 -0.44 -10.45
N ILE A 195 -5.79 0.68 -10.26
CA ILE A 195 -4.87 1.21 -11.27
C ILE A 195 -3.74 0.21 -11.56
N LEU A 196 -3.10 -0.35 -10.53
CA LEU A 196 -2.00 -1.30 -10.71
C LEU A 196 -2.39 -2.60 -11.41
N GLN A 197 -3.60 -3.09 -11.18
CA GLN A 197 -4.03 -4.39 -11.71
C GLN A 197 -4.76 -4.25 -13.04
N PHE A 198 -5.61 -3.25 -13.19
CA PHE A 198 -6.47 -3.14 -14.37
C PHE A 198 -5.90 -2.28 -15.49
N ILE A 199 -5.02 -1.30 -15.21
CA ILE A 199 -4.34 -0.58 -16.30
C ILE A 199 -3.50 -1.52 -17.18
N PRO A 200 -2.71 -2.49 -16.63
CA PRO A 200 -2.05 -3.50 -17.46
C PRO A 200 -3.00 -4.34 -18.31
N VAL A 201 -4.11 -4.79 -17.72
CA VAL A 201 -5.10 -5.59 -18.44
C VAL A 201 -5.77 -4.76 -19.53
N TYR A 202 -6.32 -3.60 -19.19
CA TYR A 202 -6.99 -2.69 -20.12
C TYR A 202 -6.07 -2.26 -21.27
N GLY A 203 -4.82 -1.91 -20.94
CA GLY A 203 -3.82 -1.49 -21.93
C GLY A 203 -3.45 -2.60 -22.92
N THR A 204 -3.37 -3.85 -22.48
CA THR A 204 -3.03 -4.97 -23.36
C THR A 204 -4.24 -5.51 -24.13
N THR A 205 -5.42 -5.62 -23.49
CA THR A 205 -6.60 -6.24 -24.11
C THR A 205 -7.44 -5.27 -24.94
N SER A 206 -7.58 -4.02 -24.47
CA SER A 206 -8.48 -3.04 -25.10
C SER A 206 -7.73 -2.01 -25.96
N LEU A 207 -6.51 -1.64 -25.59
CA LEU A 207 -5.71 -0.67 -26.33
C LEU A 207 -4.61 -1.32 -27.21
N GLY A 208 -4.49 -2.67 -27.22
CA GLY A 208 -3.52 -3.40 -28.03
C GLY A 208 -2.03 -3.11 -27.71
N SER A 209 -1.74 -2.53 -26.56
CA SER A 209 -0.38 -2.17 -26.15
C SER A 209 0.43 -3.39 -25.72
N SER A 210 1.76 -3.36 -25.91
CA SER A 210 2.63 -4.44 -25.40
C SER A 210 2.69 -4.43 -23.88
N PHE A 211 2.90 -5.60 -23.26
CA PHE A 211 3.09 -5.74 -21.81
C PHE A 211 4.22 -4.83 -21.29
N SER A 212 5.34 -4.73 -22.03
CA SER A 212 6.46 -3.87 -21.64
C SER A 212 6.06 -2.39 -21.62
N THR A 213 5.35 -1.92 -22.66
CA THR A 213 4.85 -0.54 -22.73
C THR A 213 3.98 -0.21 -21.53
N VAL A 214 3.00 -1.06 -21.24
CA VAL A 214 2.08 -0.83 -20.12
C VAL A 214 2.79 -0.90 -18.77
N SER A 215 3.76 -1.82 -18.63
CA SER A 215 4.58 -1.92 -17.41
C SER A 215 5.36 -0.62 -17.17
N TYR A 216 5.95 -0.03 -18.19
CA TYR A 216 6.67 1.25 -18.06
C TYR A 216 5.74 2.43 -17.78
N ILE A 217 4.53 2.44 -18.34
CA ILE A 217 3.51 3.45 -18.02
C ILE A 217 3.11 3.38 -16.54
N VAL A 218 2.85 2.18 -16.02
CA VAL A 218 2.50 1.98 -14.60
C VAL A 218 3.69 2.32 -13.69
N ALA A 219 4.91 1.99 -14.11
CA ALA A 219 6.12 2.41 -13.39
C ALA A 219 6.21 3.94 -13.32
N GLY A 220 5.95 4.64 -14.42
CA GLY A 220 5.91 6.10 -14.50
C GLY A 220 4.85 6.70 -13.56
N TYR A 221 3.64 6.15 -13.55
CA TYR A 221 2.58 6.51 -12.59
C TYR A 221 3.08 6.37 -11.15
N CYS A 222 3.71 5.26 -10.79
CA CYS A 222 4.23 5.02 -9.45
C CYS A 222 5.37 5.99 -9.09
N LEU A 223 6.28 6.30 -10.01
CA LEU A 223 7.35 7.28 -9.78
C LEU A 223 6.80 8.69 -9.53
N LEU A 224 5.78 9.11 -10.27
CA LEU A 224 5.11 10.39 -10.05
C LEU A 224 4.35 10.41 -8.71
N ASN A 225 3.77 9.28 -8.32
CA ASN A 225 3.14 9.10 -7.02
C ASN A 225 4.14 9.28 -5.86
N VAL A 226 5.42 8.86 -6.04
CA VAL A 226 6.50 9.18 -5.09
C VAL A 226 6.62 10.68 -4.88
N GLY A 227 6.68 11.47 -5.96
CA GLY A 227 6.72 12.94 -5.89
C GLY A 227 5.54 13.54 -5.13
N GLY A 228 4.35 13.04 -5.37
CA GLY A 228 3.13 13.47 -4.68
C GLY A 228 3.14 13.16 -3.17
N ASN A 229 3.68 12.03 -2.73
CA ASN A 229 3.87 11.73 -1.30
C ASN A 229 4.81 12.74 -0.62
N PHE A 230 5.91 13.14 -1.29
CA PHE A 230 6.79 14.20 -0.78
C PHE A 230 6.08 15.55 -0.69
N LEU A 231 5.30 15.91 -1.72
CA LEU A 231 4.52 17.14 -1.72
C LEU A 231 3.48 17.13 -0.58
N ALA A 232 2.80 16.02 -0.34
CA ALA A 232 1.85 15.88 0.77
C ALA A 232 2.52 16.09 2.13
N GLY A 233 3.65 15.45 2.38
CA GLY A 233 4.42 15.61 3.62
C GLY A 233 4.88 17.06 3.83
N ASN A 234 5.39 17.72 2.78
CA ASN A 234 5.79 19.12 2.81
C ASN A 234 4.59 20.06 3.01
N ALA A 235 3.45 19.79 2.37
CA ALA A 235 2.24 20.58 2.51
C ALA A 235 1.72 20.55 3.97
N ILE A 236 1.72 19.37 4.61
CA ILE A 236 1.34 19.23 6.02
C ILE A 236 2.36 19.95 6.92
N HIS A 237 3.65 19.83 6.63
CA HIS A 237 4.69 20.55 7.37
C HIS A 237 4.50 22.07 7.29
N ARG A 238 4.01 22.60 6.17
CA ARG A 238 3.67 24.01 5.98
C ARG A 238 2.30 24.41 6.55
N GLY A 239 1.63 23.52 7.29
CA GLY A 239 0.37 23.81 7.99
C GLY A 239 -0.90 23.45 7.21
N ILE A 240 -0.80 22.79 6.05
CA ILE A 240 -2.01 22.28 5.38
C ILE A 240 -2.56 21.11 6.21
N ARG A 241 -3.84 21.18 6.53
CA ARG A 241 -4.50 20.15 7.33
C ARG A 241 -4.63 18.83 6.59
N PRO A 242 -4.34 17.66 7.23
CA PRO A 242 -4.45 16.34 6.64
C PRO A 242 -5.77 16.06 5.94
N TYR A 243 -6.93 16.43 6.55
CA TYR A 243 -8.24 16.20 5.94
C TYR A 243 -8.40 16.88 4.57
N ARG A 244 -7.78 18.07 4.36
CA ARG A 244 -7.86 18.77 3.08
C ARG A 244 -7.15 17.99 1.97
N LEU A 245 -5.98 17.44 2.25
CA LEU A 245 -5.23 16.61 1.30
C LEU A 245 -6.01 15.34 0.95
N MET A 246 -6.61 14.68 1.95
CA MET A 246 -7.49 13.54 1.70
C MET A 246 -8.69 13.94 0.83
N SER A 247 -9.31 15.09 1.10
CA SER A 247 -10.44 15.57 0.29
C SER A 247 -10.03 15.86 -1.15
N VAL A 248 -8.88 16.51 -1.38
CA VAL A 248 -8.36 16.78 -2.74
C VAL A 248 -8.12 15.46 -3.50
N HIS A 249 -7.53 14.45 -2.86
CA HIS A 249 -7.39 13.12 -3.44
C HIS A 249 -8.73 12.59 -3.97
N PHE A 250 -9.74 12.51 -3.11
CA PHE A 250 -11.02 11.87 -3.46
C PHE A 250 -11.93 12.74 -4.33
N VAL A 251 -11.67 14.03 -4.47
CA VAL A 251 -12.27 14.87 -5.51
C VAL A 251 -11.62 14.62 -6.88
N ALA A 252 -10.33 14.34 -6.91
CA ALA A 252 -9.61 14.08 -8.16
C ALA A 252 -9.91 12.67 -8.74
N VAL A 253 -10.20 11.66 -7.89
CA VAL A 253 -10.43 10.28 -8.33
C VAL A 253 -11.59 10.13 -9.33
N PRO A 254 -12.78 10.74 -9.15
CA PRO A 254 -13.85 10.69 -10.15
C PRO A 254 -13.42 11.21 -11.53
N VAL A 255 -12.68 12.33 -11.57
CA VAL A 255 -12.16 12.89 -12.83
C VAL A 255 -11.19 11.92 -13.50
N LEU A 256 -10.27 11.35 -12.72
CA LEU A 256 -9.34 10.33 -13.18
C LEU A 256 -10.08 9.07 -13.70
N ALA A 257 -11.08 8.60 -12.98
CA ALA A 257 -11.84 7.42 -13.34
C ALA A 257 -12.58 7.58 -14.68
N VAL A 258 -13.22 8.73 -14.88
CA VAL A 258 -13.86 9.07 -16.17
C VAL A 258 -12.81 9.11 -17.27
N ALA A 259 -11.73 9.85 -17.07
CA ALA A 259 -10.67 9.98 -18.08
C ALA A 259 -10.03 8.63 -18.47
N LEU A 260 -9.92 7.68 -17.53
CA LEU A 260 -9.28 6.39 -17.80
C LEU A 260 -10.22 5.37 -18.48
N PHE A 261 -11.48 5.28 -18.04
CA PHE A 261 -12.32 4.14 -18.35
C PHE A 261 -13.55 4.45 -19.24
N PHE A 262 -13.81 5.71 -19.57
CA PHE A 262 -14.89 6.02 -20.51
C PHE A 262 -14.43 5.82 -21.97
N PRO A 263 -15.32 5.28 -22.86
CA PRO A 263 -14.91 4.83 -24.20
C PRO A 263 -14.39 5.94 -25.11
N ASP A 264 -15.05 7.08 -25.15
CA ASP A 264 -14.79 8.16 -26.14
C ASP A 264 -13.63 9.09 -25.74
N ILE A 265 -12.84 8.73 -24.74
CA ILE A 265 -11.69 9.55 -24.30
C ILE A 265 -10.45 9.19 -25.13
N PRO A 266 -9.81 10.15 -25.80
CA PRO A 266 -8.57 9.91 -26.54
C PRO A 266 -7.44 9.38 -25.61
N ASP A 267 -6.61 8.47 -26.13
CA ASP A 267 -5.53 7.84 -25.34
C ASP A 267 -4.55 8.86 -24.76
N VAL A 268 -4.25 9.95 -25.49
CA VAL A 268 -3.42 11.05 -24.99
C VAL A 268 -3.99 11.66 -23.71
N VAL A 269 -5.33 11.85 -23.66
CA VAL A 269 -6.03 12.39 -22.48
C VAL A 269 -5.95 11.39 -21.33
N ARG A 270 -6.10 10.07 -21.60
CA ARG A 270 -5.94 8.99 -20.60
C ARG A 270 -4.55 9.04 -19.96
N PHE A 271 -3.49 9.14 -20.78
CA PHE A 271 -2.11 9.21 -20.28
C PHE A 271 -1.85 10.49 -19.47
N ILE A 272 -2.32 11.63 -19.92
CA ILE A 272 -2.22 12.90 -19.18
C ILE A 272 -2.95 12.79 -17.84
N ALA A 273 -4.17 12.25 -17.85
CA ALA A 273 -4.96 12.04 -16.63
C ALA A 273 -4.25 11.09 -15.66
N LEU A 274 -3.64 10.00 -16.14
CA LEU A 274 -2.87 9.08 -15.31
C LEU A 274 -1.67 9.77 -14.66
N ILE A 275 -0.92 10.58 -15.41
CA ILE A 275 0.23 11.36 -14.94
C ILE A 275 -0.21 12.36 -13.86
N ILE A 276 -1.23 13.16 -14.14
CA ILE A 276 -1.76 14.15 -13.19
C ILE A 276 -2.38 13.44 -11.98
N GLY A 277 -3.15 12.38 -12.22
CA GLY A 277 -3.79 11.57 -11.21
C GLY A 277 -2.80 10.96 -10.22
N ALA A 278 -1.59 10.62 -10.65
CA ALA A 278 -0.54 10.08 -9.79
C ALA A 278 -0.22 10.99 -8.59
N PHE A 279 -0.15 12.30 -8.80
CA PHE A 279 0.10 13.26 -7.72
C PHE A 279 -1.07 13.34 -6.75
N PHE A 280 -2.30 13.39 -7.25
CA PHE A 280 -3.47 13.51 -6.41
C PHE A 280 -3.75 12.23 -5.63
N THR A 281 -3.59 11.06 -6.25
CA THR A 281 -3.83 9.76 -5.59
C THR A 281 -2.78 9.41 -4.53
N SER A 282 -1.69 10.16 -4.41
CA SER A 282 -0.64 9.98 -3.41
C SER A 282 -0.83 10.79 -2.11
N LEU A 283 -1.81 11.68 -2.04
CA LEU A 283 -1.92 12.63 -0.91
C LEU A 283 -2.41 11.98 0.39
N THR A 284 -3.17 10.90 0.31
CA THR A 284 -3.81 10.26 1.49
C THR A 284 -2.83 9.55 2.43
N PRO A 285 -1.80 8.79 2.00
CA PRO A 285 -0.94 8.04 2.92
C PRO A 285 -0.23 8.93 3.94
N ALA A 286 0.46 9.97 3.47
CA ALA A 286 1.15 10.90 4.36
C ALA A 286 0.19 11.59 5.34
N ALA A 287 -1.02 11.96 4.86
CA ALA A 287 -2.06 12.57 5.67
C ALA A 287 -2.59 11.62 6.76
N ALA A 288 -2.85 10.35 6.42
CA ALA A 288 -3.39 9.35 7.35
C ALA A 288 -2.40 9.02 8.47
N PHE A 289 -1.15 8.72 8.14
CA PHE A 289 -0.12 8.42 9.14
C PHE A 289 0.20 9.64 10.04
N THR A 290 0.21 10.85 9.47
CA THR A 290 0.39 12.08 10.27
C THR A 290 -0.78 12.30 11.22
N LEU A 291 -2.01 12.09 10.77
CA LEU A 291 -3.20 12.25 11.60
C LEU A 291 -3.19 11.25 12.76
N ILE A 292 -2.82 10.00 12.54
CA ILE A 292 -2.66 9.00 13.59
C ILE A 292 -1.60 9.43 14.60
N ALA A 293 -0.45 9.91 14.16
CA ALA A 293 0.59 10.38 15.05
C ALA A 293 0.13 11.56 15.93
N LYS A 294 -0.70 12.45 15.40
CA LYS A 294 -1.31 13.56 16.17
C LYS A 294 -2.38 13.09 17.15
N LEU A 295 -3.15 12.05 16.84
CA LEU A 295 -4.18 11.48 17.72
C LEU A 295 -3.60 10.75 18.93
N THR A 296 -2.34 10.33 18.87
CA THR A 296 -1.71 9.56 19.95
C THR A 296 -1.21 10.45 21.07
N LYS A 297 -1.63 10.14 22.31
CA LYS A 297 -1.12 10.81 23.51
C LYS A 297 0.25 10.29 23.93
N LYS A 298 0.53 9.02 23.66
CA LYS A 298 1.79 8.33 23.99
C LYS A 298 2.40 7.74 22.73
N LYS A 299 3.67 7.96 22.45
CA LYS A 299 4.37 7.39 21.28
C LYS A 299 4.26 5.85 21.20
N SER A 300 4.10 5.17 22.34
CA SER A 300 3.88 3.72 22.44
C SER A 300 2.54 3.23 21.82
N GLU A 301 1.58 4.11 21.59
CA GLU A 301 0.28 3.78 20.99
C GLU A 301 0.32 3.75 19.46
N ILE A 302 1.28 4.47 18.86
CA ILE A 302 1.39 4.64 17.41
C ILE A 302 1.40 3.31 16.65
N PRO A 303 2.18 2.27 17.05
CA PRO A 303 2.20 1.00 16.33
C PRO A 303 0.84 0.30 16.30
N ALA A 304 0.13 0.26 17.43
CA ALA A 304 -1.17 -0.39 17.50
C ALA A 304 -2.24 0.38 16.71
N PHE A 305 -2.19 1.71 16.72
CA PHE A 305 -3.09 2.57 15.96
C PHE A 305 -2.86 2.44 14.46
N ASN A 306 -1.59 2.45 14.02
CA ASN A 306 -1.24 2.14 12.64
C ASN A 306 -1.69 0.73 12.26
N GLY A 307 -1.51 -0.25 13.14
CA GLY A 307 -1.94 -1.63 12.93
C GLY A 307 -3.44 -1.75 12.64
N LEU A 308 -4.29 -1.07 13.42
CA LEU A 308 -5.75 -1.07 13.18
C LEU A 308 -6.11 -0.38 11.86
N MET A 309 -5.50 0.77 11.55
CA MET A 309 -5.72 1.45 10.28
C MET A 309 -5.38 0.54 9.10
N LEU A 310 -4.23 -0.16 9.17
CA LEU A 310 -3.76 -1.05 8.11
C LEU A 310 -4.60 -2.33 8.01
N GLN A 311 -5.17 -2.81 9.10
CA GLN A 311 -6.16 -3.91 9.04
C GLN A 311 -7.39 -3.52 8.23
N VAL A 312 -7.94 -2.33 8.48
CA VAL A 312 -9.10 -1.83 7.72
C VAL A 312 -8.70 -1.56 6.26
N GLN A 313 -7.49 -1.04 6.01
CA GLN A 313 -6.94 -0.85 4.67
C GLN A 313 -6.89 -2.17 3.88
N GLY A 314 -6.52 -3.27 4.52
CA GLY A 314 -6.45 -4.58 3.89
C GLY A 314 -7.74 -4.99 3.18
N ALA A 315 -8.90 -4.60 3.72
CA ALA A 315 -10.18 -4.81 3.06
C ALA A 315 -10.26 -4.10 1.69
N GLY A 316 -9.74 -2.88 1.58
CA GLY A 316 -9.69 -2.15 0.30
C GLY A 316 -8.83 -2.85 -0.75
N ILE A 317 -7.69 -3.40 -0.33
CA ILE A 317 -6.80 -4.16 -1.23
C ILE A 317 -7.45 -5.47 -1.68
N LEU A 318 -8.13 -6.17 -0.78
CA LEU A 318 -8.74 -7.47 -1.06
C LEU A 318 -10.01 -7.34 -1.91
N PHE A 319 -10.92 -6.48 -1.50
CA PHE A 319 -12.24 -6.38 -2.13
C PHE A 319 -12.28 -5.43 -3.32
N GLY A 320 -11.38 -4.43 -3.38
CA GLY A 320 -11.40 -3.42 -4.43
C GLY A 320 -11.26 -4.00 -5.84
N PRO A 321 -10.17 -4.71 -6.16
CA PRO A 321 -10.01 -5.32 -7.47
C PRO A 321 -11.08 -6.37 -7.76
N SER A 322 -11.47 -7.20 -6.78
CA SER A 322 -12.49 -8.23 -6.96
C SER A 322 -13.86 -7.64 -7.31
N LEU A 323 -14.28 -6.58 -6.58
CA LEU A 323 -15.52 -5.87 -6.87
C LEU A 323 -15.48 -5.21 -8.24
N THR A 324 -14.34 -4.62 -8.61
CA THR A 324 -14.19 -3.97 -9.90
C THR A 324 -14.19 -4.97 -11.05
N GLY A 325 -13.48 -6.09 -10.91
CA GLY A 325 -13.49 -7.16 -11.90
C GLY A 325 -14.89 -7.72 -12.11
N TRP A 326 -15.60 -8.03 -11.02
CA TRP A 326 -17.00 -8.48 -11.07
C TRP A 326 -17.91 -7.45 -11.78
N ALA A 327 -17.75 -6.17 -11.50
CA ALA A 327 -18.54 -5.13 -12.13
C ALA A 327 -18.25 -5.03 -13.64
N VAL A 328 -16.98 -5.07 -14.04
CA VAL A 328 -16.57 -5.03 -15.46
C VAL A 328 -17.11 -6.24 -16.20
N GLU A 329 -17.02 -7.44 -15.66
CA GLU A 329 -17.53 -8.67 -16.24
C GLU A 329 -19.07 -8.66 -16.34
N THR A 330 -19.76 -8.22 -15.27
CA THR A 330 -21.24 -8.23 -15.23
C THR A 330 -21.85 -7.25 -16.23
N PHE A 331 -21.23 -6.09 -16.40
CA PHE A 331 -21.73 -5.02 -17.31
C PHE A 331 -21.04 -5.03 -18.68
N ASP A 332 -20.12 -5.95 -18.92
CA ASP A 332 -19.30 -6.04 -20.13
C ASP A 332 -18.73 -4.69 -20.57
N SER A 333 -18.27 -3.90 -19.58
CA SER A 333 -17.83 -2.53 -19.83
C SER A 333 -16.82 -2.05 -18.79
N TRP A 334 -15.72 -1.46 -19.26
CA TRP A 334 -14.75 -0.79 -18.40
C TRP A 334 -15.30 0.47 -17.70
N THR A 335 -16.39 1.06 -18.18
CA THR A 335 -17.06 2.17 -17.47
C THR A 335 -17.57 1.75 -16.09
N ALA A 336 -17.85 0.46 -15.87
CA ALA A 336 -18.20 -0.06 -14.55
C ALA A 336 -17.07 0.16 -13.52
N ALA A 337 -15.80 0.03 -13.94
CA ALA A 337 -14.67 0.36 -13.08
C ALA A 337 -14.65 1.84 -12.65
N ALA A 338 -15.00 2.76 -13.57
CA ALA A 338 -15.13 4.17 -13.23
C ALA A 338 -16.23 4.41 -12.20
N PHE A 339 -17.40 3.78 -12.34
CA PHE A 339 -18.49 3.92 -11.37
C PHE A 339 -18.12 3.39 -9.99
N VAL A 340 -17.40 2.28 -9.88
CA VAL A 340 -16.87 1.77 -8.60
C VAL A 340 -15.98 2.83 -7.93
N LEU A 341 -15.05 3.43 -8.67
CA LEU A 341 -14.14 4.45 -8.16
C LEU A 341 -14.89 5.74 -7.75
N ILE A 342 -15.85 6.20 -8.55
CA ILE A 342 -16.66 7.38 -8.29
C ILE A 342 -17.49 7.18 -7.01
N PHE A 343 -18.21 6.06 -6.91
CA PHE A 343 -19.06 5.77 -5.77
C PHE A 343 -18.24 5.66 -4.46
N ALA A 344 -17.13 4.90 -4.50
CA ALA A 344 -16.22 4.77 -3.37
C ALA A 344 -15.66 6.13 -2.92
N SER A 345 -15.31 7.01 -3.87
CA SER A 345 -14.81 8.36 -3.57
C SER A 345 -15.85 9.25 -2.91
N ILE A 346 -17.11 9.21 -3.38
CA ILE A 346 -18.21 9.97 -2.78
C ILE A 346 -18.43 9.52 -1.33
N LEU A 347 -18.48 8.22 -1.08
CA LEU A 347 -18.64 7.69 0.29
C LEU A 347 -17.51 8.18 1.21
N VAL A 348 -16.27 8.16 0.73
CA VAL A 348 -15.13 8.63 1.53
C VAL A 348 -15.18 10.14 1.76
N LEU A 349 -15.56 10.94 0.80
CA LEU A 349 -15.75 12.39 1.00
C LEU A 349 -16.79 12.69 2.09
N ILE A 350 -17.85 11.90 2.16
CA ILE A 350 -18.84 11.99 3.25
C ILE A 350 -18.17 11.64 4.59
N ILE A 351 -17.40 10.54 4.67
CA ILE A 351 -16.68 10.14 5.87
C ILE A 351 -15.69 11.23 6.32
N ILE A 352 -14.92 11.78 5.39
CA ILE A 352 -13.95 12.85 5.69
C ILE A 352 -14.66 14.05 6.30
N ASN A 353 -15.76 14.52 5.69
CA ASN A 353 -16.48 15.69 6.18
C ASN A 353 -17.17 15.46 7.52
N LEU A 354 -17.78 14.29 7.74
CA LEU A 354 -18.55 14.01 8.94
C LEU A 354 -17.71 13.52 10.13
N LYS A 355 -16.58 12.82 9.88
CA LYS A 355 -15.83 12.10 10.92
C LYS A 355 -14.38 12.54 11.08
N ILE A 356 -13.70 12.95 10.00
CA ILE A 356 -12.26 13.25 10.04
C ILE A 356 -12.02 14.75 10.25
N LYS A 357 -12.76 15.60 9.53
CA LYS A 357 -12.58 17.06 9.57
C LYS A 357 -12.67 17.63 10.99
N SER A 358 -13.69 17.25 11.76
CA SER A 358 -13.87 17.73 13.12
C SER A 358 -12.73 17.33 14.04
N VAL A 359 -12.22 16.10 13.89
CA VAL A 359 -11.09 15.60 14.66
C VAL A 359 -9.80 16.32 14.29
N ASP A 360 -9.47 16.46 13.00
CA ASP A 360 -8.27 17.17 12.55
C ASP A 360 -8.28 18.66 12.90
N LEU A 361 -9.46 19.26 13.07
CA LEU A 361 -9.60 20.65 13.53
C LEU A 361 -9.41 20.79 15.05
N SER A 362 -9.60 19.72 15.83
CA SER A 362 -9.50 19.71 17.29
C SER A 362 -8.10 19.43 17.81
N ILE A 363 -7.20 18.98 16.96
CA ILE A 363 -5.79 18.65 17.25
C ILE A 363 -4.84 19.51 16.43
#